data_936c0da99cfda6f6f7951ef4db870b01
#
_entry.id   936c0da99cfda6f6f7951ef4db870b01
#
_cell.length_a   1.000
_cell.length_b   1.000
_cell.length_c   1.000
_cell.angle_alpha   90.00
_cell.angle_beta   90.00
_cell.angle_gamma   90.00
#
_symmetry.space_group_name_H-M   'P 1'
#
loop_
_entity.id
_entity.type
_entity.pdbx_description
1 polymer ?
#
loop_
_entity_poly.entity_id
_entity_poly.type
_entity_poly.pdbx_seq_one_letter_code
_entity_poly.pdbx_strand_id
1 'polypeptide(L)'
;YMMDMGKLIKDAEAMKRFGATMVMWDLKAMKPTQAFSVPGSPLEIRWSLREGDNWAITATALTSKLWLVKQDAKGEWQAKDVGTIGDPAKIPLPVDISIAPDDSKIYVNSYGDGTLRVYDVTNPFEGKLIHQVKLGEQANMVSTSWDGQRVYATSSLLSRWDKPGDQWLKA
;
A
#
# COMPACT_ATOMS: atom_id res chain seq x y z
N TYR A 1 -4.28 -2.70 24.39
CA TYR A 1 -5.08 -1.55 23.94
C TYR A 1 -5.20 -1.62 22.42
N MET A 2 -6.35 -2.11 21.95
CA MET A 2 -6.64 -2.07 20.51
C MET A 2 -7.06 -0.65 20.13
N MET A 3 -6.30 -0.02 19.24
CA MET A 3 -6.64 1.31 18.72
C MET A 3 -7.91 1.24 17.88
N ASP A 4 -8.89 2.05 18.21
CA ASP A 4 -10.03 2.32 17.34
C ASP A 4 -9.53 3.22 16.21
N MET A 5 -9.30 2.63 15.03
CA MET A 5 -8.78 3.35 13.86
C MET A 5 -9.68 4.52 13.46
N GLY A 6 -10.99 4.40 13.66
CA GLY A 6 -11.93 5.48 13.37
C GLY A 6 -11.78 6.67 14.32
N LYS A 7 -11.36 6.44 15.57
CA LYS A 7 -11.01 7.51 16.51
C LYS A 7 -9.62 8.06 16.25
N LEU A 8 -8.67 7.17 15.93
CA LEU A 8 -7.28 7.54 15.63
C LEU A 8 -7.21 8.54 14.47
N ILE A 9 -7.91 8.27 13.38
CA ILE A 9 -7.92 9.14 12.19
C ILE A 9 -8.51 10.54 12.51
N LYS A 10 -9.38 10.63 13.49
CA LYS A 10 -9.98 11.90 13.94
C LYS A 10 -9.15 12.65 14.99
N ASP A 11 -8.15 11.99 15.55
CA ASP A 11 -7.25 12.60 16.53
C ASP A 11 -6.06 13.25 15.83
N ALA A 12 -6.09 14.58 15.74
CA ALA A 12 -5.05 15.37 15.10
C ALA A 12 -3.66 15.18 15.75
N GLU A 13 -3.59 14.94 17.05
CA GLU A 13 -2.30 14.70 17.74
C GLU A 13 -1.77 13.30 17.45
N ALA A 14 -2.66 12.31 17.37
CA ALA A 14 -2.27 10.97 16.94
C ALA A 14 -1.77 10.97 15.48
N MET A 15 -2.42 11.73 14.60
CA MET A 15 -2.05 11.84 13.20
C MET A 15 -0.66 12.46 12.98
N LYS A 16 -0.22 13.36 13.84
CA LYS A 16 1.15 13.93 13.81
C LYS A 16 2.24 12.90 14.11
N ARG A 17 1.91 11.75 14.68
CA ARG A 17 2.86 10.67 15.01
C ARG A 17 3.16 9.75 13.82
N PHE A 18 2.38 9.83 12.76
CA PHE A 18 2.64 9.06 11.55
C PHE A 18 3.78 9.72 10.76
N GLY A 19 4.85 8.96 10.56
CA GLY A 19 6.02 9.44 9.85
C GLY A 19 5.83 9.49 8.34
N ALA A 20 6.76 10.20 7.71
CA ALA A 20 6.86 10.26 6.25
C ALA A 20 8.26 9.82 5.76
N THR A 21 9.08 9.31 6.66
CA THR A 21 10.47 8.97 6.33
C THR A 21 10.60 7.52 5.92
N MET A 22 11.23 7.29 4.78
CA MET A 22 11.73 5.98 4.37
C MET A 22 13.25 5.97 4.45
N VAL A 23 13.82 4.82 4.81
CA VAL A 23 15.27 4.63 4.96
C VAL A 23 15.70 3.47 4.09
N MET A 24 16.68 3.72 3.24
CA MET A 24 17.37 2.69 2.48
C MET A 24 18.50 2.10 3.31
N TRP A 25 18.58 0.77 3.33
CA TRP A 25 19.61 0.02 4.03
C TRP A 25 20.43 -0.79 3.05
N ASP A 26 21.75 -0.74 3.21
CA ASP A 26 22.67 -1.71 2.61
C ASP A 26 22.72 -2.93 3.53
N LEU A 27 22.11 -4.01 3.13
CA LEU A 27 22.08 -5.25 3.93
C LEU A 27 23.42 -5.95 3.99
N LYS A 28 24.32 -5.71 3.03
CA LYS A 28 25.69 -6.25 3.06
C LYS A 28 26.56 -5.50 4.06
N ALA A 29 26.46 -4.17 4.07
CA ALA A 29 27.17 -3.33 5.02
C ALA A 29 26.44 -3.16 6.36
N MET A 30 25.19 -3.63 6.47
CA MET A 30 24.33 -3.53 7.65
C MET A 30 24.19 -2.10 8.18
N LYS A 31 24.03 -1.14 7.28
CA LYS A 31 23.89 0.27 7.64
C LYS A 31 22.90 1.02 6.75
N PRO A 32 22.30 2.11 7.27
CA PRO A 32 21.50 3.00 6.43
C PRO A 32 22.39 3.74 5.43
N THR A 33 21.90 3.91 4.23
CA THR A 33 22.59 4.63 3.15
C THR A 33 21.95 5.96 2.81
N GLN A 34 20.62 6.04 2.94
CA GLN A 34 19.88 7.26 2.65
C GLN A 34 18.54 7.28 3.39
N ALA A 35 18.11 8.48 3.76
CA ALA A 35 16.74 8.74 4.22
C ALA A 35 16.08 9.76 3.30
N PHE A 36 14.81 9.55 2.95
CA PHE A 36 14.03 10.45 2.09
C PHE A 36 12.55 10.47 2.52
N SER A 37 11.82 11.45 2.03
CA SER A 37 10.43 11.65 2.44
C SER A 37 9.44 11.01 1.45
N VAL A 38 8.42 10.32 2.01
CA VAL A 38 7.22 9.85 1.33
C VAL A 38 6.01 10.32 2.14
N PRO A 39 5.45 11.51 1.83
CA PRO A 39 4.42 12.13 2.66
C PRO A 39 3.12 11.29 2.72
N GLY A 40 2.56 11.15 3.91
CA GLY A 40 1.25 10.54 4.11
C GLY A 40 1.27 9.12 4.68
N SER A 41 2.30 8.76 5.44
CA SER A 41 2.41 7.47 6.12
C SER A 41 2.51 6.28 5.16
N PRO A 42 3.68 6.03 4.57
CA PRO A 42 3.94 4.78 3.84
C PRO A 42 3.91 3.61 4.82
N LEU A 43 3.08 2.61 4.57
CA LEU A 43 2.96 1.44 5.46
C LEU A 43 3.63 0.20 4.88
N GLU A 44 3.45 -0.03 3.59
CA GLU A 44 3.97 -1.21 2.91
C GLU A 44 4.72 -0.79 1.65
N ILE A 45 5.79 -1.51 1.31
CA ILE A 45 6.56 -1.30 0.09
C ILE A 45 6.82 -2.63 -0.60
N ARG A 46 6.71 -2.67 -1.92
CA ARG A 46 7.06 -3.83 -2.75
C ARG A 46 8.09 -3.43 -3.80
N TRP A 47 9.17 -4.17 -3.82
CA TRP A 47 10.19 -4.07 -4.87
C TRP A 47 9.75 -4.79 -6.13
N SER A 48 10.20 -4.28 -7.28
CA SER A 48 10.18 -5.01 -8.55
C SER A 48 10.81 -6.40 -8.35
N LEU A 49 10.18 -7.42 -8.94
CA LEU A 49 10.64 -8.81 -8.89
C LEU A 49 11.54 -9.17 -10.07
N ARG A 50 11.58 -8.32 -11.10
CA ARG A 50 12.42 -8.54 -12.28
C ARG A 50 13.87 -8.24 -11.96
N GLU A 51 14.75 -9.14 -12.41
CA GLU A 51 16.17 -8.93 -12.33
C GLU A 51 16.60 -7.70 -13.13
N GLY A 52 17.41 -6.84 -12.52
CA GLY A 52 17.88 -5.59 -13.13
C GLY A 52 16.97 -4.38 -12.94
N ASP A 53 15.71 -4.58 -12.55
CA ASP A 53 14.85 -3.48 -12.17
C ASP A 53 15.25 -2.94 -10.79
N ASN A 54 15.27 -1.63 -10.66
CA ASN A 54 15.69 -0.96 -9.43
C ASN A 54 14.66 0.07 -8.99
N TRP A 55 13.42 -0.40 -8.78
CA TRP A 55 12.32 0.42 -8.31
C TRP A 55 11.44 -0.33 -7.33
N ALA A 56 10.71 0.41 -6.54
CA ALA A 56 9.68 -0.11 -5.64
C ALA A 56 8.43 0.76 -5.70
N ILE A 57 7.30 0.20 -5.26
CA ILE A 57 6.05 0.95 -5.08
C ILE A 57 5.62 0.88 -3.62
N THR A 58 5.12 1.99 -3.11
CA THR A 58 4.49 2.09 -1.80
C THR A 58 3.17 2.85 -1.89
N ALA A 59 2.26 2.54 -0.97
CA ALA A 59 1.02 3.27 -0.79
C ALA A 59 1.05 4.06 0.52
N THR A 60 0.48 5.26 0.52
CA THR A 60 0.42 6.10 1.71
C THR A 60 -0.99 6.15 2.27
N ALA A 61 -1.13 5.70 3.54
CA ALA A 61 -2.42 5.51 4.19
C ALA A 61 -3.23 6.80 4.34
N LEU A 62 -2.57 7.89 4.71
CA LEU A 62 -3.24 9.15 5.06
C LEU A 62 -3.54 10.04 3.88
N THR A 63 -2.75 9.96 2.81
CA THR A 63 -2.92 10.78 1.62
C THR A 63 -3.51 10.00 0.45
N SER A 64 -3.69 8.68 0.60
CA SER A 64 -4.24 7.79 -0.43
C SER A 64 -3.53 7.94 -1.76
N LYS A 65 -2.19 7.90 -1.72
CA LYS A 65 -1.32 8.05 -2.89
C LYS A 65 -0.53 6.78 -3.14
N LEU A 66 -0.25 6.54 -4.42
CA LEU A 66 0.69 5.54 -4.90
C LEU A 66 2.01 6.24 -5.25
N TRP A 67 3.12 5.74 -4.72
CA TRP A 67 4.44 6.34 -4.90
C TRP A 67 5.40 5.36 -5.53
N LEU A 68 6.07 5.79 -6.59
CA LEU A 68 7.24 5.09 -7.15
C LEU A 68 8.49 5.53 -6.40
N VAL A 69 9.25 4.57 -5.90
CA VAL A 69 10.56 4.76 -5.26
C VAL A 69 11.62 4.21 -6.20
N LYS A 70 12.55 5.06 -6.63
CA LYS A 70 13.66 4.68 -7.52
C LYS A 70 14.83 5.62 -7.38
N GLN A 71 15.99 5.21 -7.89
CA GLN A 71 17.15 6.08 -7.98
C GLN A 71 17.02 7.06 -9.15
N ASP A 72 17.50 8.27 -8.94
CA ASP A 72 17.69 9.25 -9.99
C ASP A 72 19.00 9.00 -10.77
N ALA A 73 19.32 9.89 -11.71
CA ALA A 73 20.55 9.81 -12.51
C ALA A 73 21.86 9.94 -11.71
N LYS A 74 21.78 10.42 -10.46
CA LYS A 74 22.92 10.54 -9.54
C LYS A 74 23.03 9.35 -8.60
N GLY A 75 22.08 8.39 -8.67
CA GLY A 75 22.02 7.25 -7.78
C GLY A 75 21.35 7.53 -6.44
N GLU A 76 20.69 8.69 -6.28
CA GLU A 76 19.96 9.03 -5.05
C GLU A 76 18.51 8.51 -5.12
N TRP A 77 18.07 7.91 -4.03
CA TRP A 77 16.70 7.41 -3.91
C TRP A 77 15.70 8.53 -3.75
N GLN A 78 14.64 8.48 -4.52
CA GLN A 78 13.57 9.47 -4.53
C GLN A 78 12.20 8.79 -4.63
N ALA A 79 11.18 9.45 -4.10
CA ALA A 79 9.80 9.06 -4.25
C ALA A 79 9.05 10.02 -5.17
N LYS A 80 8.28 9.48 -6.12
CA LYS A 80 7.43 10.23 -7.04
C LYS A 80 5.99 9.77 -6.91
N ASP A 81 5.06 10.71 -6.74
CA ASP A 81 3.61 10.43 -6.82
C ASP A 81 3.26 9.95 -8.25
N VAL A 82 2.70 8.75 -8.34
CA VAL A 82 2.32 8.11 -9.61
C VAL A 82 0.85 7.77 -9.69
N GLY A 83 0.05 8.13 -8.67
CA GLY A 83 -1.38 7.89 -8.71
C GLY A 83 -2.11 8.14 -7.40
N THR A 84 -3.44 8.21 -7.51
CA THR A 84 -4.33 8.37 -6.36
C THR A 84 -5.12 7.09 -6.13
N ILE A 85 -5.26 6.70 -4.88
CA ILE A 85 -5.95 5.47 -4.46
C ILE A 85 -7.35 5.83 -3.99
N GLY A 86 -8.35 5.50 -4.79
CA GLY A 86 -9.76 5.80 -4.50
C GLY A 86 -10.06 7.30 -4.44
N ASP A 87 -11.07 7.66 -3.65
CA ASP A 87 -11.46 9.05 -3.39
C ASP A 87 -10.85 9.50 -2.05
N PRO A 88 -9.85 10.38 -2.02
CA PRO A 88 -9.21 10.81 -0.78
C PRO A 88 -10.17 11.44 0.24
N ALA A 89 -11.26 12.07 -0.23
CA ALA A 89 -12.28 12.64 0.65
C ALA A 89 -13.05 11.58 1.47
N LYS A 90 -13.06 10.34 0.99
CA LYS A 90 -13.67 9.19 1.68
C LYS A 90 -12.67 8.38 2.52
N ILE A 91 -11.45 8.85 2.59
CA ILE A 91 -10.37 8.24 3.37
C ILE A 91 -10.26 6.72 3.08
N PRO A 92 -9.82 6.31 1.88
CA PRO A 92 -9.68 4.89 1.54
C PRO A 92 -8.75 4.14 2.49
N LEU A 93 -7.76 4.81 3.05
CA LEU A 93 -6.79 4.26 3.99
C LEU A 93 -6.14 2.98 3.44
N PRO A 94 -5.34 3.05 2.36
CA PRO A 94 -4.61 1.90 1.87
C PRO A 94 -3.61 1.43 2.92
N VAL A 95 -3.58 0.13 3.19
CA VAL A 95 -2.79 -0.46 4.29
C VAL A 95 -1.84 -1.55 3.83
N ASP A 96 -2.13 -2.23 2.73
CA ASP A 96 -1.28 -3.29 2.21
C ASP A 96 -1.30 -3.32 0.69
N ILE A 97 -0.18 -3.77 0.13
CA ILE A 97 0.01 -3.91 -1.31
C ILE A 97 0.69 -5.23 -1.65
N SER A 98 0.39 -5.77 -2.82
CA SER A 98 1.11 -6.88 -3.42
C SER A 98 1.44 -6.57 -4.87
N ILE A 99 2.57 -7.06 -5.35
CA ILE A 99 2.98 -6.91 -6.76
C ILE A 99 2.74 -8.23 -7.50
N ALA A 100 2.31 -8.15 -8.75
CA ALA A 100 2.22 -9.32 -9.63
C ALA A 100 3.61 -9.90 -9.91
N PRO A 101 3.75 -11.23 -10.10
CA PRO A 101 5.05 -11.84 -10.36
C PRO A 101 5.77 -11.34 -11.62
N ASP A 102 5.03 -10.76 -12.57
CA ASP A 102 5.54 -10.16 -13.80
C ASP A 102 5.72 -8.64 -13.71
N ASP A 103 5.58 -8.06 -12.51
CA ASP A 103 5.65 -6.62 -12.24
C ASP A 103 4.66 -5.75 -13.03
N SER A 104 3.65 -6.34 -13.65
CA SER A 104 2.69 -5.60 -14.47
C SER A 104 1.60 -4.93 -13.66
N LYS A 105 1.33 -5.42 -12.45
CA LYS A 105 0.20 -4.97 -11.63
C LYS A 105 0.56 -4.81 -10.16
N ILE A 106 -0.09 -3.84 -9.53
CA ILE A 106 -0.13 -3.68 -8.08
C ILE A 106 -1.56 -3.87 -7.59
N TYR A 107 -1.70 -4.64 -6.54
CA TYR A 107 -2.94 -4.87 -5.81
C TYR A 107 -2.88 -4.10 -4.49
N VAL A 108 -3.88 -3.26 -4.25
CA VAL A 108 -3.93 -2.37 -3.08
C VAL A 108 -5.18 -2.64 -2.28
N ASN A 109 -5.05 -3.09 -1.05
CA ASN A 109 -6.16 -3.17 -0.10
C ASN A 109 -6.31 -1.85 0.65
N SER A 110 -7.53 -1.36 0.66
CA SER A 110 -7.92 -0.13 1.35
C SER A 110 -8.83 -0.45 2.52
N TYR A 111 -8.33 -0.22 3.73
CA TYR A 111 -9.02 -0.53 4.98
C TYR A 111 -10.25 0.35 5.20
N GLY A 112 -10.15 1.65 4.90
CA GLY A 112 -11.20 2.61 5.20
C GLY A 112 -12.45 2.43 4.37
N ASP A 113 -12.31 2.06 3.11
CA ASP A 113 -13.44 1.83 2.20
C ASP A 113 -13.62 0.35 1.83
N GLY A 114 -12.82 -0.56 2.41
CA GLY A 114 -12.94 -2.01 2.22
C GLY A 114 -12.84 -2.47 0.78
N THR A 115 -12.01 -1.83 -0.03
CA THR A 115 -11.92 -2.07 -1.48
C THR A 115 -10.52 -2.56 -1.86
N LEU A 116 -10.47 -3.62 -2.64
CA LEU A 116 -9.26 -4.03 -3.38
C LEU A 116 -9.23 -3.29 -4.71
N ARG A 117 -8.10 -2.66 -5.01
CA ARG A 117 -7.85 -1.96 -6.27
C ARG A 117 -6.66 -2.56 -6.99
N VAL A 118 -6.77 -2.65 -8.32
CA VAL A 118 -5.72 -3.17 -9.19
C VAL A 118 -5.24 -2.04 -10.09
N TYR A 119 -3.96 -1.77 -10.04
CA TYR A 119 -3.31 -0.78 -10.89
C TYR A 119 -2.39 -1.47 -11.88
N ASP A 120 -2.47 -1.07 -13.14
CA ASP A 120 -1.43 -1.36 -14.13
C ASP A 120 -0.22 -0.47 -13.83
N VAL A 121 0.93 -1.09 -13.66
CA VAL A 121 2.23 -0.47 -13.41
C VAL A 121 3.30 -0.96 -14.38
N THR A 122 2.89 -1.46 -15.55
CA THR A 122 3.80 -1.80 -16.66
C THR A 122 4.71 -0.61 -16.98
N ASN A 123 4.16 0.61 -16.93
CA ASN A 123 4.93 1.83 -16.77
C ASN A 123 4.88 2.26 -15.30
N PRO A 124 5.92 2.04 -14.49
CA PRO A 124 5.87 2.33 -13.05
C PRO A 124 5.78 3.84 -12.74
N PHE A 125 5.99 4.71 -13.74
CA PHE A 125 5.83 6.16 -13.59
C PHE A 125 4.38 6.64 -13.61
N GLU A 126 3.42 5.76 -13.95
CA GLU A 126 2.01 6.05 -14.07
C GLU A 126 1.18 4.85 -13.60
N GLY A 127 0.71 4.91 -12.36
CA GLY A 127 -0.19 3.89 -11.81
C GLY A 127 -1.61 4.07 -12.35
N LYS A 128 -2.04 3.25 -13.30
CA LYS A 128 -3.37 3.32 -13.90
C LYS A 128 -4.33 2.34 -13.24
N LEU A 129 -5.39 2.83 -12.60
CA LEU A 129 -6.45 1.98 -12.06
C LEU A 129 -7.14 1.22 -13.21
N ILE A 130 -7.11 -0.12 -13.16
CA ILE A 130 -7.72 -0.99 -14.18
C ILE A 130 -8.88 -1.83 -13.65
N HIS A 131 -8.94 -2.04 -12.33
CA HIS A 131 -10.04 -2.78 -11.71
C HIS A 131 -10.19 -2.41 -10.24
N GLN A 132 -11.40 -2.56 -9.71
CA GLN A 132 -11.65 -2.47 -8.28
C GLN A 132 -12.85 -3.32 -7.88
N VAL A 133 -12.81 -3.86 -6.66
CA VAL A 133 -13.88 -4.67 -6.10
C VAL A 133 -14.05 -4.38 -4.61
N LYS A 134 -15.29 -4.22 -4.19
CA LYS A 134 -15.64 -4.11 -2.77
C LYS A 134 -15.56 -5.49 -2.15
N LEU A 135 -14.66 -5.67 -1.17
CA LEU A 135 -14.50 -6.94 -0.46
C LEU A 135 -15.36 -7.04 0.81
N GLY A 136 -15.88 -5.94 1.28
CA GLY A 136 -16.57 -5.83 2.56
C GLY A 136 -16.05 -4.65 3.35
N GLU A 137 -16.05 -4.73 4.68
CA GLU A 137 -15.47 -3.72 5.54
C GLU A 137 -14.03 -4.10 5.90
N GLN A 138 -13.16 -3.11 6.04
CA GLN A 138 -11.82 -3.27 6.61
C GLN A 138 -10.91 -4.26 5.84
N ALA A 139 -10.92 -4.20 4.51
CA ALA A 139 -9.95 -4.95 3.70
C ALA A 139 -8.53 -4.64 4.16
N ASN A 140 -7.76 -5.66 4.51
CA ASN A 140 -6.48 -5.50 5.20
C ASN A 140 -5.32 -6.05 4.38
N MET A 141 -4.98 -7.33 4.52
CA MET A 141 -3.81 -7.89 3.85
C MET A 141 -4.14 -8.36 2.43
N VAL A 142 -3.18 -8.28 1.53
CA VAL A 142 -3.28 -8.78 0.16
C VAL A 142 -2.02 -9.54 -0.24
N SER A 143 -2.19 -10.63 -0.96
CA SER A 143 -1.06 -11.42 -1.50
C SER A 143 -1.44 -11.99 -2.86
N THR A 144 -0.47 -12.13 -3.73
CA THR A 144 -0.57 -12.79 -5.04
C THR A 144 0.06 -14.16 -5.02
N SER A 145 -0.53 -15.13 -5.73
CA SER A 145 0.11 -16.42 -5.97
C SER A 145 1.32 -16.25 -6.91
N TRP A 146 2.30 -17.14 -6.77
CA TRP A 146 3.51 -17.12 -7.60
C TRP A 146 3.26 -17.31 -9.10
N ASP A 147 2.15 -17.98 -9.45
CA ASP A 147 1.72 -18.13 -10.84
C ASP A 147 0.96 -16.90 -11.38
N GLY A 148 0.72 -15.89 -10.55
CA GLY A 148 0.00 -14.66 -10.92
C GLY A 148 -1.50 -14.85 -11.20
N GLN A 149 -2.06 -16.04 -10.95
CA GLN A 149 -3.44 -16.35 -11.31
C GLN A 149 -4.45 -16.06 -10.20
N ARG A 150 -3.99 -15.85 -8.97
CA ARG A 150 -4.85 -15.65 -7.80
C ARG A 150 -4.38 -14.48 -6.96
N VAL A 151 -5.35 -13.77 -6.41
CA VAL A 151 -5.14 -12.75 -5.39
C VAL A 151 -5.91 -13.16 -4.15
N TYR A 152 -5.25 -13.15 -3.01
CA TYR A 152 -5.82 -13.44 -1.70
C TYR A 152 -5.92 -12.13 -0.94
N ALA A 153 -7.08 -11.85 -0.39
CA ALA A 153 -7.32 -10.69 0.43
C ALA A 153 -7.99 -11.08 1.74
N THR A 154 -7.65 -10.40 2.81
CA THR A 154 -8.28 -10.56 4.12
C THR A 154 -8.94 -9.26 4.56
N SER A 155 -9.85 -9.37 5.51
CA SER A 155 -10.58 -8.23 6.05
C SER A 155 -10.50 -8.15 7.55
N SER A 156 -9.95 -9.16 8.19
CA SER A 156 -9.96 -9.24 9.64
C SER A 156 -8.60 -8.90 10.22
N LEU A 157 -8.49 -7.74 10.84
CA LEU A 157 -7.39 -7.42 11.73
C LEU A 157 -7.79 -7.57 13.21
N LEU A 158 -9.07 -7.38 13.54
CA LEU A 158 -9.57 -7.33 14.90
C LEU A 158 -10.91 -8.06 15.02
N SER A 159 -10.90 -9.20 15.70
CA SER A 159 -12.03 -10.12 15.79
C SER A 159 -13.36 -9.52 16.27
N ARG A 160 -13.34 -8.44 17.05
CA ARG A 160 -14.57 -7.77 17.46
C ARG A 160 -15.25 -7.00 16.32
N TRP A 161 -14.54 -6.72 15.22
CA TRP A 161 -15.06 -6.07 14.04
C TRP A 161 -15.59 -7.08 13.02
N ASP A 162 -15.26 -8.35 13.21
CA ASP A 162 -15.79 -9.47 12.43
C ASP A 162 -17.17 -9.92 12.92
N LYS A 163 -17.67 -9.38 14.01
CA LYS A 163 -18.97 -9.77 14.58
C LYS A 163 -20.20 -9.52 13.72
N PRO A 164 -20.21 -8.57 12.76
CA PRO A 164 -21.22 -8.54 11.70
C PRO A 164 -20.90 -9.46 10.52
N GLY A 165 -19.88 -10.21 10.59
CA GLY A 165 -19.01 -10.73 9.54
C GLY A 165 -19.38 -12.02 8.88
N ASP A 166 -20.61 -12.53 9.01
CA ASP A 166 -21.09 -13.61 8.14
C ASP A 166 -21.26 -13.19 6.66
N GLN A 167 -20.91 -11.96 6.34
CA GLN A 167 -20.98 -11.42 4.97
C GLN A 167 -19.99 -12.08 4.01
N TRP A 168 -18.88 -12.64 4.52
CA TRP A 168 -17.84 -13.31 3.72
C TRP A 168 -18.29 -14.60 3.08
N LEU A 169 -19.17 -15.32 3.74
CA LEU A 169 -19.70 -16.60 3.26
C LEU A 169 -20.84 -16.44 2.24
N LYS A 170 -21.20 -15.20 1.93
CA LYS A 170 -22.32 -14.87 1.04
C LYS A 170 -21.91 -14.15 -0.25
N ALA A 171 -20.61 -13.96 -0.47
CA ALA A 171 -20.06 -13.37 -1.70
C ALA A 171 -19.79 -14.43 -2.76
#